data_f838611c5df90fff73a508713bd368d1
#
_entry.id   f838611c5df90fff73a508713bd368d1
#
_cell.length_a   1.000
_cell.length_b   1.000
_cell.length_c   1.000
_cell.angle_alpha   90.00
_cell.angle_beta   90.00
_cell.angle_gamma   90.00
#
_symmetry.space_group_name_H-M   'P 1'
#
loop_
_entity.id
_entity.type
_entity.pdbx_description
1 polymer ?
#
loop_
_entity_poly.entity_id
_entity_poly.type
_entity_poly.pdbx_seq_one_letter_code
_entity_poly.pdbx_strand_id
1 'polypeptide(L)'
;ISPSTHIYDHTVFSDIDHPAKCWSTVSHGDLTVSSAIEVSCNYFFYKVGYMLSGKTSSGSINYPRGIARLKKYAKKFGLTDKSGVEIPEISPHFATTDAVRAAIGQDTHAYTPSQLSRYVTTVANSGTCYDLTLVDKIKNVNGKTVLNNKAKVRNKVNIKQSSWDAVHKGMNLVVNGSRSSISFMFKNVKATIAGKTGTAQQSKFHANHAYFISYAPYKKPEISVTCVIPNGYASSNAAQTARDVYKYYFGKK
;
A
#
# COMPACT_ATOMS: atom_id res chain seq x y z
N ILE A 1 -7.40 -6.04 -16.61
CA ILE A 1 -6.94 -7.00 -15.58
C ILE A 1 -8.10 -7.33 -14.65
N SER A 2 -8.27 -8.60 -14.36
CA SER A 2 -9.19 -9.17 -13.37
C SER A 2 -8.40 -9.88 -12.26
N PRO A 3 -9.03 -10.23 -11.12
CA PRO A 3 -8.39 -11.05 -10.10
C PRO A 3 -7.83 -12.39 -10.60
N SER A 4 -8.41 -12.94 -11.67
CA SER A 4 -8.01 -14.19 -12.31
C SER A 4 -7.02 -14.00 -13.48
N THR A 5 -6.56 -12.78 -13.73
CA THR A 5 -5.54 -12.56 -14.76
C THR A 5 -4.22 -13.14 -14.30
N HIS A 6 -3.61 -13.99 -15.14
CA HIS A 6 -2.30 -14.60 -14.94
C HIS A 6 -1.23 -13.84 -15.71
N ILE A 7 -0.09 -13.60 -15.06
CA ILE A 7 1.11 -13.01 -15.66
C ILE A 7 2.32 -13.83 -15.18
N TYR A 8 3.08 -14.37 -16.12
CA TYR A 8 4.31 -15.08 -15.83
C TYR A 8 5.47 -14.09 -15.61
N ASP A 9 6.20 -14.24 -14.52
CA ASP A 9 7.36 -13.41 -14.17
C ASP A 9 8.61 -13.87 -14.92
N HIS A 10 9.10 -13.06 -15.84
CA HIS A 10 10.37 -13.29 -16.55
C HIS A 10 11.57 -12.58 -15.90
N THR A 11 11.44 -12.10 -14.67
CA THR A 11 12.45 -11.35 -13.87
C THR A 11 12.83 -9.98 -14.45
N VAL A 12 12.91 -9.83 -15.76
CA VAL A 12 13.23 -8.57 -16.46
C VAL A 12 12.06 -8.20 -17.36
N PHE A 13 11.46 -7.03 -17.12
CA PHE A 13 10.42 -6.46 -17.96
C PHE A 13 11.07 -5.62 -19.06
N SER A 14 11.09 -6.16 -20.29
CA SER A 14 11.79 -5.61 -21.46
C SER A 14 10.88 -4.90 -22.47
N ASP A 15 9.56 -4.85 -22.23
CA ASP A 15 8.60 -4.19 -23.14
C ASP A 15 8.68 -2.63 -23.08
N ILE A 16 9.76 -2.09 -22.52
CA ILE A 16 10.03 -0.65 -22.35
C ILE A 16 11.49 -0.32 -22.72
N ASP A 17 11.75 0.94 -23.12
CA ASP A 17 13.07 1.36 -23.60
C ASP A 17 14.21 1.12 -22.59
N HIS A 18 13.92 1.25 -21.31
CA HIS A 18 14.86 0.96 -20.21
C HIS A 18 14.33 -0.23 -19.39
N PRO A 19 14.75 -1.47 -19.70
CA PRO A 19 14.27 -2.68 -19.03
C PRO A 19 14.31 -2.57 -17.51
N ALA A 20 13.22 -3.00 -16.85
CA ALA A 20 13.07 -2.94 -15.41
C ALA A 20 13.17 -4.35 -14.80
N LYS A 21 13.97 -4.50 -13.74
CA LYS A 21 14.22 -5.79 -13.08
C LYS A 21 13.24 -6.00 -11.91
N CYS A 22 12.78 -7.25 -11.77
CA CYS A 22 12.18 -7.65 -10.50
C CYS A 22 13.24 -7.60 -9.39
N TRP A 23 12.81 -7.49 -8.13
CA TRP A 23 13.73 -7.55 -6.99
C TRP A 23 14.38 -8.93 -6.84
N SER A 24 13.68 -9.97 -7.25
CA SER A 24 14.17 -11.35 -7.27
C SER A 24 14.92 -11.63 -8.59
N THR A 25 16.05 -12.31 -8.49
CA THR A 25 16.81 -12.83 -9.64
C THR A 25 16.26 -14.15 -10.15
N VAL A 26 15.38 -14.81 -9.38
CA VAL A 26 14.68 -16.04 -9.75
C VAL A 26 13.23 -15.70 -10.05
N SER A 27 12.67 -16.26 -11.11
CA SER A 27 11.27 -16.07 -11.48
C SER A 27 10.32 -16.50 -10.37
N HIS A 28 9.30 -15.68 -10.11
CA HIS A 28 8.21 -16.03 -9.21
C HIS A 28 7.19 -16.99 -9.85
N GLY A 29 7.37 -17.32 -11.14
CA GLY A 29 6.48 -18.19 -11.92
C GLY A 29 5.20 -17.48 -12.36
N ASP A 30 4.14 -18.25 -12.55
CA ASP A 30 2.83 -17.74 -12.96
C ASP A 30 2.05 -17.19 -11.77
N LEU A 31 1.61 -15.94 -11.87
CA LEU A 31 1.05 -15.17 -10.77
C LEU A 31 -0.32 -14.59 -11.10
N THR A 32 -1.22 -14.66 -10.12
CA THR A 32 -2.42 -13.81 -10.04
C THR A 32 -2.12 -12.54 -9.23
N VAL A 33 -3.06 -11.60 -9.17
CA VAL A 33 -2.94 -10.39 -8.35
C VAL A 33 -2.59 -10.74 -6.89
N SER A 34 -3.28 -11.72 -6.28
CA SER A 34 -3.06 -12.08 -4.88
C SER A 34 -1.67 -12.64 -4.64
N SER A 35 -1.21 -13.56 -5.50
CA SER A 35 0.13 -14.14 -5.36
C SER A 35 1.25 -13.14 -5.74
N ALA A 36 0.99 -12.22 -6.66
CA ALA A 36 1.92 -11.13 -6.97
C ALA A 36 2.09 -10.16 -5.78
N ILE A 37 1.02 -9.86 -5.04
CA ILE A 37 1.09 -9.08 -3.79
C ILE A 37 1.87 -9.85 -2.73
N GLU A 38 1.63 -11.16 -2.56
CA GLU A 38 2.33 -12.03 -1.60
C GLU A 38 3.84 -11.94 -1.75
N VAL A 39 4.34 -12.20 -2.97
CA VAL A 39 5.77 -12.23 -3.24
C VAL A 39 6.35 -10.88 -3.65
N SER A 40 5.52 -9.82 -3.63
CA SER A 40 5.95 -8.46 -4.01
C SER A 40 6.56 -8.39 -5.41
N CYS A 41 6.00 -9.11 -6.39
CA CYS A 41 6.56 -9.22 -7.74
C CYS A 41 6.50 -7.91 -8.50
N ASN A 42 7.64 -7.27 -8.73
CA ASN A 42 7.70 -6.04 -9.52
C ASN A 42 7.29 -6.29 -10.97
N TYR A 43 7.71 -7.40 -11.57
CA TYR A 43 7.39 -7.71 -12.97
C TYR A 43 5.89 -7.70 -13.23
N PHE A 44 5.09 -8.32 -12.34
CA PHE A 44 3.65 -8.32 -12.46
C PHE A 44 3.09 -6.90 -12.52
N PHE A 45 3.51 -6.03 -11.61
CA PHE A 45 3.01 -4.66 -11.55
C PHE A 45 3.60 -3.75 -12.64
N TYR A 46 4.82 -4.01 -13.15
CA TYR A 46 5.32 -3.36 -14.36
C TYR A 46 4.40 -3.66 -15.55
N LYS A 47 3.99 -4.92 -15.73
CA LYS A 47 3.04 -5.31 -16.78
C LYS A 47 1.69 -4.61 -16.60
N VAL A 48 1.21 -4.46 -15.37
CA VAL A 48 -0.01 -3.67 -15.07
C VAL A 48 0.15 -2.22 -15.49
N GLY A 49 1.23 -1.56 -15.11
CA GLY A 49 1.51 -0.16 -15.49
C GLY A 49 1.61 0.02 -17.01
N TYR A 50 2.27 -0.92 -17.68
CA TYR A 50 2.36 -0.97 -19.14
C TYR A 50 0.98 -1.11 -19.80
N MET A 51 0.15 -2.05 -19.35
CA MET A 51 -1.20 -2.25 -19.87
C MET A 51 -2.10 -1.03 -19.63
N LEU A 52 -1.94 -0.34 -18.51
CA LEU A 52 -2.65 0.91 -18.23
C LEU A 52 -2.21 2.04 -19.16
N SER A 53 -0.95 2.08 -19.55
CA SER A 53 -0.41 3.06 -20.49
C SER A 53 -0.95 2.86 -21.89
N GLY A 54 -0.88 1.63 -22.39
CA GLY A 54 -1.14 1.32 -23.80
C GLY A 54 -0.13 2.02 -24.71
N LYS A 55 -0.41 2.03 -26.01
CA LYS A 55 0.43 2.69 -27.01
C LYS A 55 -0.21 3.96 -27.58
N THR A 56 0.63 4.86 -28.08
CA THR A 56 0.26 6.02 -28.89
C THR A 56 0.00 5.57 -30.33
N SER A 57 -0.47 6.46 -31.19
CA SER A 57 -0.61 6.21 -32.63
C SER A 57 0.73 5.92 -33.32
N SER A 58 1.84 6.45 -32.78
CA SER A 58 3.20 6.18 -33.26
C SER A 58 3.80 4.85 -32.73
N GLY A 59 3.05 4.08 -31.93
CA GLY A 59 3.52 2.82 -31.37
C GLY A 59 4.29 2.92 -30.06
N SER A 60 4.64 4.12 -29.61
CA SER A 60 5.35 4.35 -28.34
C SER A 60 4.42 4.15 -27.13
N ILE A 61 5.00 3.91 -25.93
CA ILE A 61 4.22 3.77 -24.69
C ILE A 61 3.60 5.12 -24.30
N ASN A 62 2.31 5.13 -23.95
CA ASN A 62 1.62 6.32 -23.51
C ASN A 62 1.68 6.47 -21.99
N TYR A 63 2.83 6.82 -21.43
CA TYR A 63 3.03 7.02 -19.99
C TYR A 63 2.03 8.01 -19.37
N PRO A 64 1.72 9.18 -19.99
CA PRO A 64 0.72 10.10 -19.44
C PRO A 64 -0.65 9.46 -19.22
N ARG A 65 -1.10 8.58 -20.15
CA ARG A 65 -2.35 7.83 -20.00
C ARG A 65 -2.29 6.87 -18.82
N GLY A 66 -1.17 6.15 -18.66
CA GLY A 66 -0.95 5.24 -17.54
C GLY A 66 -0.99 5.96 -16.20
N ILE A 67 -0.25 7.05 -16.08
CA ILE A 67 -0.23 7.93 -14.90
C ILE A 67 -1.65 8.46 -14.58
N ALA A 68 -2.38 8.95 -15.57
CA ALA A 68 -3.74 9.46 -15.36
C ALA A 68 -4.69 8.37 -14.83
N ARG A 69 -4.58 7.14 -15.35
CA ARG A 69 -5.38 5.99 -14.90
C ARG A 69 -5.02 5.54 -13.50
N LEU A 70 -3.75 5.49 -13.13
CA LEU A 70 -3.30 5.20 -11.76
C LEU A 70 -3.76 6.30 -10.80
N LYS A 71 -3.57 7.58 -11.16
CA LYS A 71 -3.96 8.74 -10.35
C LYS A 71 -5.46 8.79 -10.09
N LYS A 72 -6.30 8.39 -11.05
CA LYS A 72 -7.76 8.29 -10.88
C LYS A 72 -8.14 7.40 -9.69
N TYR A 73 -7.47 6.26 -9.52
CA TYR A 73 -7.69 5.39 -8.36
C TYR A 73 -7.00 5.92 -7.11
N ALA A 74 -5.77 6.37 -7.20
CA ALA A 74 -5.06 6.99 -6.07
C ALA A 74 -5.90 8.10 -5.40
N LYS A 75 -6.59 8.94 -6.20
CA LYS A 75 -7.53 9.95 -5.71
C LYS A 75 -8.66 9.33 -4.88
N LYS A 76 -9.25 8.22 -5.35
CA LYS A 76 -10.32 7.53 -4.61
C LYS A 76 -9.85 6.98 -3.28
N PHE A 77 -8.59 6.53 -3.20
CA PHE A 77 -7.97 6.03 -1.98
C PHE A 77 -7.34 7.13 -1.11
N GLY A 78 -7.55 8.39 -1.44
CA GLY A 78 -7.08 9.53 -0.66
C GLY A 78 -5.57 9.82 -0.77
N LEU A 79 -4.90 9.35 -1.83
CA LEU A 79 -3.46 9.55 -2.03
C LEU A 79 -3.11 10.79 -2.88
N THR A 80 -4.05 11.71 -3.11
CA THR A 80 -3.80 12.93 -3.89
C THR A 80 -4.01 14.22 -3.10
N ASP A 81 -4.31 14.13 -1.81
CA ASP A 81 -4.56 15.26 -0.94
C ASP A 81 -4.22 14.92 0.52
N LYS A 82 -4.10 15.96 1.35
CA LYS A 82 -3.79 15.83 2.77
C LYS A 82 -4.78 14.93 3.49
N SER A 83 -4.31 14.21 4.51
CA SER A 83 -5.09 13.19 5.22
C SER A 83 -6.23 13.75 6.08
N GLY A 84 -6.12 15.00 6.50
CA GLY A 84 -7.11 15.68 7.34
C GLY A 84 -6.68 15.84 8.80
N VAL A 85 -5.53 15.29 9.20
CA VAL A 85 -5.00 15.49 10.57
C VAL A 85 -4.75 16.96 10.90
N GLU A 86 -4.93 17.33 12.15
CA GLU A 86 -4.89 18.74 12.62
C GLU A 86 -3.47 19.30 12.74
N ILE A 87 -2.44 18.46 12.59
CA ILE A 87 -1.04 18.90 12.59
C ILE A 87 -0.58 19.27 11.17
N PRO A 88 0.49 20.07 11.01
CA PRO A 88 1.05 20.39 9.71
C PRO A 88 1.39 19.13 8.90
N GLU A 89 0.91 19.05 7.68
CA GLU A 89 1.12 17.93 6.77
C GLU A 89 1.53 18.43 5.39
N ILE A 90 2.56 17.81 4.80
CA ILE A 90 2.99 18.09 3.43
C ILE A 90 1.97 17.49 2.45
N SER A 91 1.67 18.21 1.37
CA SER A 91 0.81 17.69 0.30
C SER A 91 1.46 16.47 -0.36
N PRO A 92 0.69 15.43 -0.66
CA PRO A 92 1.22 14.25 -1.33
C PRO A 92 1.67 14.58 -2.76
N HIS A 93 2.71 13.92 -3.22
CA HIS A 93 3.11 13.95 -4.61
C HIS A 93 2.82 12.61 -5.27
N PHE A 94 1.98 12.61 -6.30
CA PHE A 94 1.72 11.45 -7.13
C PHE A 94 2.67 11.46 -8.33
N ALA A 95 3.22 10.30 -8.68
CA ALA A 95 4.12 10.10 -9.82
C ALA A 95 3.62 10.77 -11.10
N THR A 96 4.55 11.29 -11.89
CA THR A 96 4.22 12.12 -13.06
C THR A 96 4.86 11.64 -14.36
N THR A 97 5.86 10.75 -14.31
CA THR A 97 6.70 10.47 -15.49
C THR A 97 6.56 9.05 -16.03
N ASP A 98 6.72 8.02 -15.20
CA ASP A 98 6.80 6.63 -15.62
C ASP A 98 5.70 5.78 -14.94
N ALA A 99 4.63 5.49 -15.67
CA ALA A 99 3.52 4.69 -15.17
C ALA A 99 3.91 3.25 -14.84
N VAL A 100 4.94 2.70 -15.47
CA VAL A 100 5.42 1.33 -15.23
C VAL A 100 6.11 1.27 -13.87
N ARG A 101 7.01 2.21 -13.57
CA ARG A 101 7.67 2.30 -12.27
C ARG A 101 6.74 2.83 -11.18
N ALA A 102 5.83 3.74 -11.51
CA ALA A 102 4.80 4.21 -10.58
C ALA A 102 3.88 3.08 -10.08
N ALA A 103 3.63 2.07 -10.89
CA ALA A 103 2.78 0.93 -10.52
C ALA A 103 3.38 0.04 -9.41
N ILE A 104 4.68 0.13 -9.14
CA ILE A 104 5.35 -0.51 -7.99
C ILE A 104 5.62 0.46 -6.83
N GLY A 105 5.13 1.69 -6.92
CA GLY A 105 5.36 2.73 -5.89
C GLY A 105 6.71 3.45 -6.02
N GLN A 106 7.41 3.32 -7.13
CA GLN A 106 8.61 4.08 -7.48
C GLN A 106 8.25 5.29 -8.38
N ASP A 107 9.20 5.86 -9.10
CA ASP A 107 9.11 7.14 -9.80
C ASP A 107 9.14 8.31 -8.78
N THR A 108 8.30 9.31 -8.91
CA THR A 108 8.33 10.53 -8.09
C THR A 108 7.31 10.56 -6.95
N HIS A 109 6.78 9.41 -6.56
CA HIS A 109 5.84 9.33 -5.43
C HIS A 109 6.43 9.82 -4.11
N ALA A 110 5.66 10.68 -3.38
CA ALA A 110 6.00 11.07 -2.01
C ALA A 110 4.72 11.20 -1.17
N TYR A 111 4.67 10.46 -0.05
CA TYR A 111 3.52 10.41 0.86
C TYR A 111 3.96 10.49 2.31
N THR A 112 3.15 11.16 3.15
CA THR A 112 3.34 11.13 4.60
C THR A 112 2.82 9.81 5.19
N PRO A 113 3.28 9.41 6.39
CA PRO A 113 2.72 8.25 7.09
C PRO A 113 1.21 8.36 7.33
N SER A 114 0.67 9.56 7.59
CA SER A 114 -0.77 9.80 7.74
C SER A 114 -1.55 9.53 6.46
N GLN A 115 -1.05 9.93 5.29
CA GLN A 115 -1.67 9.61 4.00
C GLN A 115 -1.68 8.11 3.73
N LEU A 116 -0.58 7.39 4.05
CA LEU A 116 -0.52 5.94 3.95
C LEU A 116 -1.44 5.25 4.97
N SER A 117 -1.60 5.80 6.18
CA SER A 117 -2.58 5.31 7.17
C SER A 117 -4.01 5.43 6.65
N ARG A 118 -4.38 6.56 6.05
CA ARG A 118 -5.69 6.73 5.40
C ARG A 118 -5.88 5.71 4.28
N TYR A 119 -4.87 5.51 3.45
CA TYR A 119 -4.90 4.52 2.37
C TYR A 119 -5.14 3.10 2.90
N VAL A 120 -4.34 2.63 3.86
CA VAL A 120 -4.49 1.26 4.37
C VAL A 120 -5.80 1.06 5.12
N THR A 121 -6.30 2.08 5.83
CA THR A 121 -7.61 2.04 6.48
C THR A 121 -8.73 1.93 5.45
N THR A 122 -8.62 2.65 4.32
CA THR A 122 -9.58 2.55 3.21
C THR A 122 -9.57 1.16 2.58
N VAL A 123 -8.40 0.53 2.46
CA VAL A 123 -8.30 -0.88 2.02
C VAL A 123 -8.94 -1.80 3.05
N ALA A 124 -8.59 -1.68 4.32
CA ALA A 124 -9.05 -2.56 5.40
C ALA A 124 -10.58 -2.63 5.51
N ASN A 125 -11.26 -1.49 5.31
CA ASN A 125 -12.72 -1.40 5.43
C ASN A 125 -13.47 -1.54 4.09
N SER A 126 -12.80 -2.04 3.05
CA SER A 126 -13.37 -2.25 1.71
C SER A 126 -13.93 -0.98 1.06
N GLY A 127 -13.25 0.15 1.26
CA GLY A 127 -13.41 1.33 0.41
C GLY A 127 -14.03 2.57 1.03
N THR A 128 -14.33 2.60 2.32
CA THR A 128 -14.72 3.86 2.95
C THR A 128 -13.47 4.68 3.29
N CYS A 129 -13.24 5.78 2.55
CA CYS A 129 -12.14 6.70 2.78
C CYS A 129 -12.59 7.80 3.75
N TYR A 130 -11.90 7.93 4.87
CA TYR A 130 -12.18 8.93 5.90
C TYR A 130 -11.17 10.08 5.86
N ASP A 131 -11.60 11.28 6.26
CA ASP A 131 -10.67 12.29 6.74
C ASP A 131 -10.17 11.82 8.13
N LEU A 132 -8.85 11.88 8.34
CA LEU A 132 -8.26 11.47 9.61
C LEU A 132 -8.33 12.61 10.63
N THR A 133 -8.39 12.27 11.90
CA THR A 133 -8.30 13.20 13.04
C THR A 133 -7.45 12.59 14.14
N LEU A 134 -6.68 13.40 14.84
CA LEU A 134 -5.95 13.06 16.06
C LEU A 134 -6.73 13.42 17.31
N VAL A 135 -7.74 14.31 17.17
CA VAL A 135 -8.56 14.79 18.28
C VAL A 135 -9.88 14.03 18.30
N ASP A 136 -10.06 13.15 19.28
CA ASP A 136 -11.34 12.46 19.52
C ASP A 136 -12.37 13.44 20.11
N LYS A 137 -12.03 14.07 21.25
CA LYS A 137 -12.90 15.01 21.95
C LYS A 137 -12.12 16.04 22.75
N ILE A 138 -12.74 17.18 22.98
CA ILE A 138 -12.25 18.22 23.89
C ILE A 138 -13.26 18.39 25.03
N LYS A 139 -12.77 18.43 26.26
CA LYS A 139 -13.57 18.73 27.46
C LYS A 139 -13.10 20.04 28.09
N ASN A 140 -14.03 20.81 28.66
CA ASN A 140 -13.69 21.97 29.46
C ASN A 140 -13.21 21.56 30.88
N VAL A 141 -12.84 22.56 31.70
CA VAL A 141 -12.32 22.33 33.06
C VAL A 141 -13.32 21.61 33.97
N ASN A 142 -14.62 21.69 33.69
CA ASN A 142 -15.68 21.01 34.43
C ASN A 142 -16.02 19.61 33.88
N GLY A 143 -15.20 19.09 32.98
CA GLY A 143 -15.42 17.77 32.38
C GLY A 143 -16.49 17.70 31.28
N LYS A 144 -17.18 18.78 30.97
CA LYS A 144 -18.20 18.85 29.91
C LYS A 144 -17.53 18.79 28.53
N THR A 145 -17.99 17.89 27.67
CA THR A 145 -17.54 17.81 26.29
C THR A 145 -17.96 19.03 25.50
N VAL A 146 -17.00 19.78 24.95
CA VAL A 146 -17.19 20.96 24.12
C VAL A 146 -16.99 20.69 22.64
N LEU A 147 -16.20 19.64 22.29
CA LEU A 147 -16.04 19.09 20.95
C LEU A 147 -16.05 17.58 21.03
N ASN A 148 -16.76 16.95 20.13
CA ASN A 148 -16.75 15.51 19.92
C ASN A 148 -16.64 15.25 18.43
N ASN A 149 -15.46 14.86 17.96
CA ASN A 149 -15.23 14.57 16.56
C ASN A 149 -15.94 13.26 16.16
N LYS A 150 -16.61 13.32 15.03
CA LYS A 150 -17.22 12.15 14.40
C LYS A 150 -16.45 11.77 13.16
N ALA A 151 -16.38 10.49 12.87
CA ALA A 151 -15.78 9.99 11.64
C ALA A 151 -16.41 10.68 10.42
N LYS A 152 -15.58 11.36 9.63
CA LYS A 152 -16.02 12.09 8.43
C LYS A 152 -15.64 11.29 7.20
N VAL A 153 -16.64 10.74 6.51
CA VAL A 153 -16.45 10.05 5.24
C VAL A 153 -16.09 11.06 4.15
N ARG A 154 -14.92 10.91 3.56
CA ARG A 154 -14.47 11.72 2.44
C ARG A 154 -15.09 11.23 1.13
N ASN A 155 -14.98 9.94 0.86
CA ASN A 155 -15.61 9.28 -0.29
C ASN A 155 -15.68 7.76 -0.10
N LYS A 156 -16.38 7.10 -0.98
CA LYS A 156 -16.44 5.63 -1.07
C LYS A 156 -15.79 5.15 -2.37
N VAL A 157 -14.91 4.15 -2.26
CA VAL A 157 -14.27 3.50 -3.40
C VAL A 157 -15.16 2.37 -3.88
N ASN A 158 -15.93 2.65 -4.92
CA ASN A 158 -16.81 1.64 -5.51
C ASN A 158 -16.05 0.84 -6.57
N ILE A 159 -15.67 -0.39 -6.23
CA ILE A 159 -15.07 -1.41 -7.10
C ILE A 159 -15.73 -2.76 -6.83
N LYS A 160 -15.54 -3.74 -7.72
CA LYS A 160 -16.12 -5.08 -7.57
C LYS A 160 -15.60 -5.77 -6.30
N GLN A 161 -16.46 -6.50 -5.60
CA GLN A 161 -16.09 -7.26 -4.40
C GLN A 161 -14.93 -8.22 -4.67
N SER A 162 -14.93 -8.90 -5.83
CA SER A 162 -13.82 -9.77 -6.21
C SER A 162 -12.45 -9.08 -6.27
N SER A 163 -12.41 -7.77 -6.54
CA SER A 163 -11.16 -7.01 -6.49
C SER A 163 -10.70 -6.74 -5.06
N TRP A 164 -11.65 -6.45 -4.14
CA TRP A 164 -11.35 -6.36 -2.71
C TRP A 164 -10.84 -7.68 -2.17
N ASP A 165 -11.52 -8.77 -2.49
CA ASP A 165 -11.15 -10.12 -2.05
C ASP A 165 -9.73 -10.50 -2.50
N ALA A 166 -9.38 -10.16 -3.75
CA ALA A 166 -8.05 -10.44 -4.29
C ALA A 166 -6.95 -9.64 -3.57
N VAL A 167 -7.18 -8.34 -3.30
CA VAL A 167 -6.21 -7.50 -2.59
C VAL A 167 -6.08 -7.94 -1.13
N HIS A 168 -7.19 -8.15 -0.43
CA HIS A 168 -7.20 -8.61 0.96
C HIS A 168 -6.52 -9.97 1.10
N LYS A 169 -6.81 -10.92 0.19
CA LYS A 169 -6.14 -12.21 0.14
C LYS A 169 -4.64 -12.03 -0.06
N GLY A 170 -4.21 -11.19 -1.00
CA GLY A 170 -2.80 -10.91 -1.24
C GLY A 170 -2.11 -10.34 -0.01
N MET A 171 -2.70 -9.34 0.66
CA MET A 171 -2.17 -8.75 1.89
C MET A 171 -2.13 -9.76 3.05
N ASN A 172 -3.10 -10.66 3.14
CA ASN A 172 -3.07 -11.75 4.13
C ASN A 172 -1.90 -12.70 3.83
N LEU A 173 -1.70 -13.09 2.57
CA LEU A 173 -0.62 -13.98 2.16
C LEU A 173 0.78 -13.37 2.42
N VAL A 174 0.96 -12.05 2.29
CA VAL A 174 2.23 -11.38 2.67
C VAL A 174 2.65 -11.70 4.10
N VAL A 175 1.69 -11.86 5.02
CA VAL A 175 1.98 -12.10 6.45
C VAL A 175 1.86 -13.56 6.82
N ASN A 176 0.94 -14.32 6.21
CA ASN A 176 0.59 -15.67 6.65
C ASN A 176 0.81 -16.75 5.55
N GLY A 177 1.19 -16.36 4.34
CA GLY A 177 1.35 -17.28 3.22
C GLY A 177 2.63 -18.12 3.31
N SER A 178 2.65 -19.22 2.58
CA SER A 178 3.80 -20.14 2.54
C SER A 178 5.04 -19.55 1.84
N ARG A 179 4.83 -18.54 0.98
CA ARG A 179 5.90 -17.81 0.28
C ARG A 179 6.31 -16.52 0.99
N SER A 180 5.74 -16.23 2.15
CA SER A 180 6.02 -15.03 2.93
C SER A 180 7.41 -15.06 3.54
N SER A 181 8.18 -13.98 3.35
CA SER A 181 9.49 -13.78 3.98
C SER A 181 9.38 -13.27 5.45
N ILE A 182 8.18 -12.91 5.93
CA ILE A 182 7.98 -12.31 7.25
C ILE A 182 6.99 -13.07 8.14
N SER A 183 6.39 -14.17 7.66
CA SER A 183 5.36 -14.92 8.40
C SER A 183 5.83 -15.39 9.79
N PHE A 184 7.09 -15.80 9.91
CA PHE A 184 7.68 -16.26 11.16
C PHE A 184 7.65 -15.19 12.26
N MET A 185 7.70 -13.89 11.90
CA MET A 185 7.68 -12.78 12.85
C MET A 185 6.34 -12.64 13.56
N PHE A 186 5.23 -13.04 12.91
CA PHE A 186 3.86 -12.81 13.38
C PHE A 186 3.21 -14.02 14.07
N LYS A 187 3.89 -15.15 14.15
CA LYS A 187 3.35 -16.41 14.72
C LYS A 187 2.75 -16.26 16.14
N ASN A 188 3.32 -15.35 16.95
CA ASN A 188 2.91 -15.14 18.35
C ASN A 188 2.01 -13.91 18.54
N VAL A 189 1.33 -13.44 17.49
CA VAL A 189 0.34 -12.37 17.59
C VAL A 189 -1.05 -12.99 17.68
N LYS A 190 -1.86 -12.58 18.67
CA LYS A 190 -3.21 -13.13 18.92
C LYS A 190 -4.27 -12.72 17.88
N ALA A 191 -3.86 -12.18 16.73
CA ALA A 191 -4.76 -11.81 15.65
C ALA A 191 -4.14 -12.13 14.29
N THR A 192 -4.95 -12.49 13.30
CA THR A 192 -4.49 -12.63 11.91
C THR A 192 -4.30 -11.25 11.31
N ILE A 193 -3.08 -10.95 10.87
CA ILE A 193 -2.71 -9.66 10.28
C ILE A 193 -2.69 -9.78 8.77
N ALA A 194 -3.14 -8.75 8.08
CA ALA A 194 -2.91 -8.55 6.66
C ALA A 194 -2.08 -7.28 6.44
N GLY A 195 -1.09 -7.33 5.55
CA GLY A 195 -0.20 -6.20 5.35
C GLY A 195 0.55 -6.22 4.03
N LYS A 196 1.35 -5.19 3.81
CA LYS A 196 2.26 -5.09 2.66
C LYS A 196 3.55 -4.42 3.07
N THR A 197 4.65 -5.08 2.76
CA THR A 197 6.00 -4.56 2.91
C THR A 197 6.36 -3.64 1.75
N GLY A 198 7.16 -2.62 2.02
CA GLY A 198 7.73 -1.74 1.01
C GLY A 198 9.18 -1.41 1.34
N THR A 199 10.03 -1.43 0.33
CA THR A 199 11.42 -0.97 0.42
C THR A 199 11.62 0.03 -0.71
N ALA A 200 11.71 1.33 -0.37
CA ALA A 200 11.83 2.39 -1.35
C ALA A 200 13.25 2.92 -1.41
N GLN A 201 13.84 2.89 -2.59
CA GLN A 201 15.15 3.49 -2.86
C GLN A 201 14.97 4.98 -3.17
N GLN A 202 15.58 5.84 -2.38
CA GLN A 202 15.61 7.28 -2.61
C GLN A 202 16.82 7.69 -3.46
N SER A 203 17.99 7.14 -3.15
CA SER A 203 19.23 7.41 -3.88
C SER A 203 20.19 6.23 -3.75
N LYS A 204 21.29 6.26 -4.50
CA LYS A 204 22.37 5.27 -4.36
C LYS A 204 23.25 5.51 -3.12
N PHE A 205 23.14 6.69 -2.49
CA PHE A 205 24.00 7.12 -1.38
C PHE A 205 23.39 6.92 -0.01
N HIS A 206 22.09 6.63 0.05
CA HIS A 206 21.36 6.43 1.30
C HIS A 206 20.74 5.04 1.36
N ALA A 207 20.62 4.51 2.56
CA ALA A 207 19.89 3.26 2.78
C ALA A 207 18.41 3.42 2.38
N ASN A 208 17.79 2.33 1.94
CA ASN A 208 16.39 2.31 1.55
C ASN A 208 15.47 2.67 2.72
N HIS A 209 14.38 3.35 2.45
CA HIS A 209 13.32 3.51 3.42
C HIS A 209 12.54 2.20 3.59
N ALA A 210 12.25 1.84 4.84
CA ALA A 210 11.47 0.66 5.19
C ALA A 210 10.01 1.04 5.48
N TYR A 211 9.08 0.32 4.84
CA TYR A 211 7.64 0.53 5.00
C TYR A 211 6.94 -0.77 5.37
N PHE A 212 5.94 -0.66 6.22
CA PHE A 212 4.94 -1.71 6.40
C PHE A 212 3.59 -1.06 6.68
N ILE A 213 2.61 -1.34 5.82
CA ILE A 213 1.21 -0.97 6.02
C ILE A 213 0.40 -2.22 6.28
N SER A 214 -0.50 -2.17 7.28
CA SER A 214 -1.19 -3.38 7.72
C SER A 214 -2.46 -3.06 8.50
N TYR A 215 -3.29 -4.08 8.67
CA TYR A 215 -4.48 -4.04 9.51
C TYR A 215 -4.75 -5.39 10.17
N ALA A 216 -5.48 -5.37 11.25
CA ALA A 216 -5.89 -6.56 12.00
C ALA A 216 -7.20 -6.33 12.77
N PRO A 217 -7.97 -7.42 13.08
CA PRO A 217 -7.90 -8.76 12.48
C PRO A 217 -8.25 -8.77 10.98
N TYR A 218 -7.69 -9.69 10.21
CA TYR A 218 -7.88 -9.78 8.76
C TYR A 218 -9.34 -9.76 8.31
N LYS A 219 -10.21 -10.56 8.96
CA LYS A 219 -11.63 -10.67 8.57
C LYS A 219 -12.51 -9.54 9.10
N LYS A 220 -12.16 -8.95 10.23
CA LYS A 220 -12.92 -7.87 10.88
C LYS A 220 -11.94 -6.84 11.43
N PRO A 221 -11.41 -5.95 10.58
CA PRO A 221 -10.40 -4.98 10.98
C PRO A 221 -10.87 -4.06 12.11
N GLU A 222 -10.04 -3.94 13.15
CA GLU A 222 -10.26 -3.06 14.30
C GLU A 222 -9.18 -1.96 14.37
N ILE A 223 -7.97 -2.28 13.89
CA ILE A 223 -6.82 -1.38 13.92
C ILE A 223 -6.01 -1.51 12.64
N SER A 224 -5.49 -0.41 12.13
CA SER A 224 -4.46 -0.37 11.10
C SER A 224 -3.16 0.17 11.67
N VAL A 225 -2.03 -0.31 11.16
CA VAL A 225 -0.69 0.16 11.53
C VAL A 225 0.07 0.51 10.26
N THR A 226 0.59 1.73 10.22
CA THR A 226 1.51 2.21 9.20
C THR A 226 2.85 2.51 9.86
N CYS A 227 3.87 1.78 9.49
CA CYS A 227 5.23 2.00 9.97
C CYS A 227 6.12 2.43 8.82
N VAL A 228 6.81 3.57 9.00
CA VAL A 228 7.79 4.12 8.07
C VAL A 228 9.06 4.40 8.83
N ILE A 229 10.17 3.80 8.39
CA ILE A 229 11.50 4.03 8.96
C ILE A 229 12.38 4.61 7.86
N PRO A 230 12.65 5.93 7.89
CA PRO A 230 13.60 6.54 6.97
C PRO A 230 14.97 5.88 7.11
N ASN A 231 15.60 5.56 5.98
CA ASN A 231 16.89 4.85 5.94
C ASN A 231 16.88 3.52 6.74
N GLY A 232 15.71 2.86 6.82
CA GLY A 232 15.49 1.67 7.63
C GLY A 232 16.02 0.36 7.03
N TYR A 233 16.77 0.41 5.94
CA TYR A 233 17.40 -0.70 5.21
C TYR A 233 16.42 -1.70 4.61
N ALA A 234 15.71 -2.46 5.41
CA ALA A 234 14.82 -3.54 4.98
C ALA A 234 13.41 -3.36 5.55
N SER A 235 12.41 -3.65 4.74
CA SER A 235 10.99 -3.57 5.14
C SER A 235 10.62 -4.48 6.31
N SER A 236 11.40 -5.52 6.57
CA SER A 236 11.28 -6.38 7.76
C SER A 236 11.40 -5.60 9.07
N ASN A 237 12.21 -4.54 9.12
CA ASN A 237 12.36 -3.69 10.31
C ASN A 237 11.05 -2.94 10.61
N ALA A 238 10.38 -2.41 9.59
CA ALA A 238 9.06 -1.78 9.75
C ALA A 238 7.98 -2.81 10.12
N ALA A 239 8.03 -4.02 9.55
CA ALA A 239 7.12 -5.12 9.90
C ALA A 239 7.30 -5.56 11.36
N GLN A 240 8.55 -5.62 11.85
CA GLN A 240 8.84 -5.97 13.25
C GLN A 240 8.24 -4.94 14.22
N THR A 241 8.41 -3.65 13.95
CA THR A 241 7.80 -2.58 14.74
C THR A 241 6.27 -2.70 14.78
N ALA A 242 5.64 -2.92 13.62
CA ALA A 242 4.19 -3.10 13.55
C ALA A 242 3.72 -4.35 14.32
N ARG A 243 4.47 -5.46 14.25
CA ARG A 243 4.22 -6.67 15.05
C ARG A 243 4.15 -6.34 16.54
N ASP A 244 5.07 -5.55 17.05
CA ASP A 244 5.12 -5.24 18.49
C ASP A 244 3.93 -4.36 18.91
N VAL A 245 3.48 -3.45 18.05
CA VAL A 245 2.21 -2.72 18.24
C VAL A 245 1.02 -3.69 18.32
N TYR A 246 0.92 -4.66 17.42
CA TYR A 246 -0.14 -5.66 17.45
C TYR A 246 -0.08 -6.57 18.69
N LYS A 247 1.12 -7.01 19.10
CA LYS A 247 1.29 -7.78 20.33
C LYS A 247 0.79 -7.02 21.55
N TYR A 248 1.09 -5.73 21.64
CA TYR A 248 0.61 -4.89 22.72
C TYR A 248 -0.91 -4.71 22.68
N TYR A 249 -1.46 -4.38 21.53
CA TYR A 249 -2.89 -4.11 21.37
C TYR A 249 -3.76 -5.34 21.65
N PHE A 250 -3.43 -6.48 21.06
CA PHE A 250 -4.18 -7.73 21.22
C PHE A 250 -3.74 -8.53 22.46
N GLY A 251 -2.61 -8.23 23.05
CA GLY A 251 -2.14 -8.86 24.30
C GLY A 251 -2.89 -8.38 25.54
N LYS A 252 -3.51 -7.19 25.47
CA LYS A 252 -4.33 -6.61 26.54
C LYS A 252 -5.83 -6.99 26.46
N LYS A 253 -6.24 -7.60 25.39
CA LYS A 253 -7.58 -8.17 25.19
C LYS A 253 -7.54 -9.67 25.49
#